data_79362301911b055682717046216c738e
#
_entry.id   79362301911b055682717046216c738e
#
_cell.length_a   1.000
_cell.length_b   1.000
_cell.length_c   1.000
_cell.angle_alpha   90.00
_cell.angle_beta   90.00
_cell.angle_gamma   90.00
#
_symmetry.space_group_name_H-M   'P 1'
#
loop_
_entity.id
_entity.type
_entity.pdbx_description
1 polymer ?
#
loop_
_entity_poly.entity_id
_entity_poly.type
_entity_poly.pdbx_seq_one_letter_code
_entity_poly.pdbx_strand_id
1 'polypeptide(L)'
;MILVTGASGCLGSHIVRALLARGEAVAVLVLANDPAPALAQVSERVAWRVADLLDPAGLDRALDGVEQIYHAAGLALPYESARARMFAVNVQGTVNLLHAARRAGVRRVLHVSSIAAVGYPAGEADEHMAYNGAAFKLAYMHSKRAAEERVRQFCREGMDIVIACPSAVIAPHCDVVHGWGKVMLDLRQRRLPFIPPGGIAVIGAEDLVQGVLAVMDKGRCGERYILSSLNVSYRELFTGMGRALGVPEPRWQPAGSTLKWIVALLRPLDLLTSIIPLRLSADVLRLLGMNVYYRTHKARQQVGFAPRQSLEQLVGETARWLLARQEIEQ
;
A
#
# COMPACT_ATOMS: atom_id res chain seq x y z
N MET A 1 4.93 -15.52 -19.23
CA MET A 1 5.13 -14.06 -19.02
C MET A 1 4.46 -13.64 -17.71
N ILE A 2 5.07 -12.68 -16.98
CA ILE A 2 4.54 -12.17 -15.70
C ILE A 2 3.87 -10.82 -15.92
N LEU A 3 2.63 -10.64 -15.47
CA LEU A 3 1.93 -9.37 -15.52
C LEU A 3 1.98 -8.65 -14.17
N VAL A 4 2.29 -7.36 -14.18
CA VAL A 4 2.19 -6.48 -12.99
C VAL A 4 1.10 -5.44 -13.24
N THR A 5 0.05 -5.44 -12.45
CA THR A 5 -0.96 -4.38 -12.45
C THR A 5 -0.58 -3.31 -11.42
N GLY A 6 -0.97 -2.05 -11.65
CA GLY A 6 -0.52 -0.94 -10.81
C GLY A 6 0.99 -0.68 -10.93
N ALA A 7 1.57 -1.05 -12.05
CA ALA A 7 3.00 -0.98 -12.32
C ALA A 7 3.56 0.44 -12.29
N SER A 8 2.77 1.45 -12.64
CA SER A 8 3.12 2.88 -12.54
C SER A 8 3.15 3.43 -11.12
N GLY A 9 2.55 2.70 -10.16
CA GLY A 9 2.53 3.09 -8.76
C GLY A 9 3.82 2.74 -8.00
N CYS A 10 3.89 3.17 -6.73
CA CYS A 10 5.03 2.94 -5.84
C CYS A 10 5.45 1.47 -5.81
N LEU A 11 4.62 0.58 -5.28
CA LEU A 11 4.95 -0.84 -5.14
C LEU A 11 5.13 -1.53 -6.48
N GLY A 12 4.21 -1.30 -7.44
CA GLY A 12 4.26 -1.96 -8.74
C GLY A 12 5.54 -1.67 -9.51
N SER A 13 6.02 -0.44 -9.50
CA SER A 13 7.27 -0.06 -10.18
C SER A 13 8.51 -0.73 -9.57
N HIS A 14 8.53 -0.93 -8.25
CA HIS A 14 9.60 -1.67 -7.59
C HIS A 14 9.54 -3.17 -7.90
N ILE A 15 8.34 -3.77 -7.95
CA ILE A 15 8.15 -5.17 -8.38
C ILE A 15 8.64 -5.36 -9.81
N VAL A 16 8.28 -4.48 -10.75
CA VAL A 16 8.74 -4.54 -12.15
C VAL A 16 10.26 -4.56 -12.23
N ARG A 17 10.94 -3.63 -11.55
CA ARG A 17 12.42 -3.58 -11.55
C ARG A 17 13.05 -4.86 -11.01
N ALA A 18 12.49 -5.40 -9.93
CA ALA A 18 13.02 -6.62 -9.32
C ALA A 18 12.82 -7.85 -10.20
N LEU A 19 11.68 -7.98 -10.87
CA LEU A 19 11.42 -9.07 -11.83
C LEU A 19 12.35 -8.96 -13.04
N LEU A 20 12.56 -7.77 -13.59
CA LEU A 20 13.53 -7.53 -14.67
C LEU A 20 14.97 -7.82 -14.24
N ALA A 21 15.35 -7.56 -12.98
CA ALA A 21 16.65 -7.92 -12.44
C ALA A 21 16.84 -9.44 -12.26
N ARG A 22 15.74 -10.20 -12.12
CA ARG A 22 15.73 -11.67 -12.15
C ARG A 22 15.76 -12.26 -13.57
N GLY A 23 15.75 -11.42 -14.61
CA GLY A 23 15.70 -11.87 -16.01
C GLY A 23 14.31 -12.32 -16.47
N GLU A 24 13.25 -11.98 -15.73
CA GLU A 24 11.88 -12.36 -16.07
C GLU A 24 11.31 -11.54 -17.23
N ALA A 25 10.46 -12.18 -18.05
CA ALA A 25 9.67 -11.49 -19.08
C ALA A 25 8.45 -10.81 -18.43
N VAL A 26 8.46 -9.47 -18.35
CA VAL A 26 7.48 -8.67 -17.64
C VAL A 26 6.56 -7.90 -18.56
N ALA A 27 5.25 -8.02 -18.36
CA ALA A 27 4.23 -7.13 -18.89
C ALA A 27 3.71 -6.20 -17.78
N VAL A 28 3.35 -4.99 -18.15
CA VAL A 28 2.78 -3.99 -17.24
C VAL A 28 1.38 -3.60 -17.70
N LEU A 29 0.39 -3.64 -16.80
CA LEU A 29 -0.96 -3.17 -17.07
C LEU A 29 -1.10 -1.72 -16.64
N VAL A 30 -1.41 -0.84 -17.59
CA VAL A 30 -1.58 0.60 -17.37
C VAL A 30 -2.90 1.08 -17.98
N LEU A 31 -3.39 2.23 -17.51
CA LEU A 31 -4.51 2.92 -18.17
C LEU A 31 -4.04 3.61 -19.45
N ALA A 32 -4.93 3.86 -20.39
CA ALA A 32 -4.61 4.44 -21.69
C ALA A 32 -3.83 5.78 -21.62
N ASN A 33 -4.09 6.59 -20.59
CA ASN A 33 -3.48 7.91 -20.44
C ASN A 33 -2.52 7.97 -19.21
N ASP A 34 -2.02 6.81 -18.75
CA ASP A 34 -1.07 6.77 -17.64
C ASP A 34 0.35 7.08 -18.16
N PRO A 35 0.97 8.21 -17.73
CA PRO A 35 2.32 8.56 -18.17
C PRO A 35 3.40 7.64 -17.61
N ALA A 36 3.08 6.85 -16.57
CA ALA A 36 3.95 5.88 -15.91
C ALA A 36 5.40 6.34 -15.67
N PRO A 37 5.67 7.54 -15.11
CA PRO A 37 7.02 8.10 -14.99
C PRO A 37 7.93 7.20 -14.14
N ALA A 38 7.36 6.45 -13.22
CA ALA A 38 8.11 5.48 -12.42
C ALA A 38 8.72 4.33 -13.25
N LEU A 39 8.27 4.12 -14.48
CA LEU A 39 8.78 3.07 -15.38
C LEU A 39 9.69 3.61 -16.48
N ALA A 40 9.93 4.93 -16.58
CA ALA A 40 10.68 5.55 -17.68
C ALA A 40 12.02 4.85 -17.96
N GLN A 41 12.78 4.52 -16.91
CA GLN A 41 14.12 3.89 -17.05
C GLN A 41 14.08 2.42 -17.52
N VAL A 42 12.92 1.78 -17.49
CA VAL A 42 12.74 0.37 -17.85
C VAL A 42 11.70 0.17 -18.96
N SER A 43 11.24 1.26 -19.58
CA SER A 43 10.13 1.27 -20.52
C SER A 43 10.34 0.36 -21.73
N GLU A 44 11.58 0.24 -22.23
CA GLU A 44 11.94 -0.62 -23.37
C GLU A 44 12.09 -2.11 -22.99
N ARG A 45 12.09 -2.42 -21.70
CA ARG A 45 12.31 -3.77 -21.18
C ARG A 45 11.02 -4.48 -20.76
N VAL A 46 9.87 -3.82 -20.91
CA VAL A 46 8.57 -4.35 -20.51
C VAL A 46 7.60 -4.38 -21.68
N ALA A 47 6.69 -5.36 -21.69
CA ALA A 47 5.58 -5.39 -22.61
C ALA A 47 4.41 -4.55 -22.05
N TRP A 48 4.02 -3.51 -22.78
CA TRP A 48 2.92 -2.64 -22.38
C TRP A 48 1.58 -3.28 -22.71
N ARG A 49 0.68 -3.35 -21.73
CA ARG A 49 -0.72 -3.78 -21.86
C ARG A 49 -1.61 -2.65 -21.38
N VAL A 50 -2.57 -2.24 -22.20
CA VAL A 50 -3.48 -1.12 -21.88
C VAL A 50 -4.87 -1.68 -21.61
N ALA A 51 -5.34 -1.57 -20.37
CA ALA A 51 -6.72 -1.87 -19.99
C ALA A 51 -7.07 -1.23 -18.64
N ASP A 52 -8.37 -0.98 -18.45
CA ASP A 52 -8.93 -0.63 -17.13
C ASP A 52 -9.37 -1.92 -16.41
N LEU A 53 -9.14 -2.02 -15.11
CA LEU A 53 -9.65 -3.12 -14.28
C LEU A 53 -11.19 -3.21 -14.32
N LEU A 54 -11.87 -2.12 -14.67
CA LEU A 54 -13.32 -2.06 -14.81
C LEU A 54 -13.81 -2.42 -16.22
N ASP A 55 -12.89 -2.74 -17.16
CA ASP A 55 -13.21 -3.23 -18.50
C ASP A 55 -12.88 -4.73 -18.65
N PRO A 56 -13.83 -5.67 -18.45
CA PRO A 56 -13.58 -7.09 -18.58
C PRO A 56 -13.03 -7.54 -19.93
N ALA A 57 -13.51 -6.92 -21.03
CA ALA A 57 -13.06 -7.27 -22.39
C ALA A 57 -11.63 -6.81 -22.66
N GLY A 58 -11.26 -5.64 -22.12
CA GLY A 58 -9.86 -5.15 -22.16
C GLY A 58 -8.92 -6.04 -21.38
N LEU A 59 -9.35 -6.55 -20.22
CA LEU A 59 -8.58 -7.48 -19.41
C LEU A 59 -8.36 -8.82 -20.12
N ASP A 60 -9.36 -9.37 -20.80
CA ASP A 60 -9.19 -10.61 -21.56
C ASP A 60 -8.09 -10.49 -22.63
N ARG A 61 -8.05 -9.37 -23.35
CA ARG A 61 -6.97 -9.10 -24.32
C ARG A 61 -5.62 -8.87 -23.65
N ALA A 62 -5.61 -8.21 -22.49
CA ALA A 62 -4.37 -7.88 -21.79
C ALA A 62 -3.69 -9.10 -21.15
N LEU A 63 -4.43 -10.17 -20.88
CA LEU A 63 -3.92 -11.38 -20.23
C LEU A 63 -3.44 -12.46 -21.20
N ASP A 64 -3.43 -12.20 -22.49
CA ASP A 64 -2.92 -13.17 -23.47
C ASP A 64 -1.45 -13.51 -23.21
N GLY A 65 -1.15 -14.81 -23.06
CA GLY A 65 0.18 -15.35 -22.74
C GLY A 65 0.70 -15.06 -21.32
N VAL A 66 -0.16 -14.58 -20.40
CA VAL A 66 0.20 -14.33 -19.01
C VAL A 66 0.08 -15.61 -18.18
N GLU A 67 1.16 -15.95 -17.46
CA GLU A 67 1.22 -17.13 -16.60
C GLU A 67 1.09 -16.79 -15.11
N GLN A 68 1.59 -15.61 -14.71
CA GLN A 68 1.58 -15.15 -13.33
C GLN A 68 1.18 -13.67 -13.26
N ILE A 69 0.50 -13.29 -12.17
CA ILE A 69 0.07 -11.90 -11.96
C ILE A 69 0.53 -11.40 -10.59
N TYR A 70 1.18 -10.25 -10.57
CA TYR A 70 1.35 -9.42 -9.36
C TYR A 70 0.30 -8.32 -9.39
N HIS A 71 -0.79 -8.50 -8.65
CA HIS A 71 -1.90 -7.54 -8.62
C HIS A 71 -1.67 -6.49 -7.55
N ALA A 72 -0.94 -5.41 -7.91
CA ALA A 72 -0.65 -4.26 -7.05
C ALA A 72 -1.52 -3.03 -7.34
N ALA A 73 -2.38 -3.09 -8.35
CA ALA A 73 -3.31 -2.01 -8.66
C ALA A 73 -4.34 -1.84 -7.53
N GLY A 74 -4.63 -0.58 -7.18
CA GLY A 74 -5.63 -0.23 -6.20
C GLY A 74 -5.59 1.24 -5.86
N LEU A 75 -6.70 1.76 -5.33
CA LEU A 75 -6.81 3.13 -4.86
C LEU A 75 -6.68 3.19 -3.34
N ALA A 76 -5.79 4.05 -2.85
CA ALA A 76 -5.58 4.33 -1.43
C ALA A 76 -5.83 5.83 -1.18
N LEU A 77 -7.10 6.24 -1.15
CA LEU A 77 -7.49 7.62 -0.93
C LEU A 77 -7.89 7.86 0.53
N PRO A 78 -7.47 8.98 1.15
CA PRO A 78 -7.76 9.26 2.57
C PRO A 78 -9.19 9.78 2.81
N TYR A 79 -10.06 9.76 1.79
CA TYR A 79 -11.37 10.39 1.82
C TYR A 79 -12.48 9.35 1.85
N GLU A 80 -13.42 9.50 2.79
CA GLU A 80 -14.62 8.67 2.83
C GLU A 80 -15.55 8.94 1.62
N SER A 81 -15.57 10.17 1.10
CA SER A 81 -16.28 10.54 -0.13
C SER A 81 -15.84 9.76 -1.38
N ALA A 82 -14.64 9.20 -1.38
CA ALA A 82 -14.14 8.34 -2.46
C ALA A 82 -14.51 6.85 -2.31
N ARG A 83 -15.35 6.48 -1.33
CA ARG A 83 -15.74 5.09 -1.03
C ARG A 83 -16.18 4.32 -2.27
N ALA A 84 -17.15 4.85 -3.02
CA ALA A 84 -17.69 4.18 -4.19
C ALA A 84 -16.60 3.86 -5.23
N ARG A 85 -15.71 4.83 -5.49
CA ARG A 85 -14.60 4.66 -6.43
C ARG A 85 -13.57 3.65 -5.92
N MET A 86 -13.24 3.68 -4.62
CA MET A 86 -12.33 2.69 -4.02
C MET A 86 -12.91 1.28 -4.09
N PHE A 87 -14.20 1.10 -3.82
CA PHE A 87 -14.85 -0.21 -3.93
C PHE A 87 -14.92 -0.69 -5.39
N ALA A 88 -15.24 0.19 -6.33
CA ALA A 88 -15.22 -0.16 -7.76
C ALA A 88 -13.84 -0.68 -8.17
N VAL A 89 -12.77 0.07 -7.93
CA VAL A 89 -11.43 -0.33 -8.37
C VAL A 89 -10.87 -1.48 -7.53
N ASN A 90 -10.90 -1.38 -6.19
CA ASN A 90 -10.24 -2.36 -5.33
C ASN A 90 -11.00 -3.69 -5.24
N VAL A 91 -12.33 -3.68 -5.32
CA VAL A 91 -13.13 -4.89 -5.19
C VAL A 91 -13.58 -5.40 -6.56
N GLN A 92 -14.37 -4.59 -7.32
CA GLN A 92 -14.88 -5.04 -8.62
C GLN A 92 -13.75 -5.23 -9.62
N GLY A 93 -12.76 -4.31 -9.65
CA GLY A 93 -11.58 -4.44 -10.52
C GLY A 93 -10.78 -5.70 -10.22
N THR A 94 -10.59 -6.05 -8.93
CA THR A 94 -9.95 -7.33 -8.54
C THR A 94 -10.77 -8.53 -9.01
N VAL A 95 -12.08 -8.52 -8.84
CA VAL A 95 -12.98 -9.60 -9.31
C VAL A 95 -12.89 -9.76 -10.83
N ASN A 96 -12.96 -8.68 -11.58
CA ASN A 96 -12.83 -8.70 -13.05
C ASN A 96 -11.49 -9.30 -13.49
N LEU A 97 -10.39 -8.86 -12.87
CA LEU A 97 -9.05 -9.40 -13.15
C LEU A 97 -8.96 -10.89 -12.88
N LEU A 98 -9.51 -11.38 -11.74
CA LEU A 98 -9.47 -12.80 -11.39
C LEU A 98 -10.33 -13.65 -12.32
N HIS A 99 -11.48 -13.16 -12.78
CA HIS A 99 -12.25 -13.84 -13.82
C HIS A 99 -11.49 -13.92 -15.15
N ALA A 100 -10.85 -12.84 -15.59
CA ALA A 100 -10.03 -12.85 -16.79
C ALA A 100 -8.80 -13.77 -16.63
N ALA A 101 -8.14 -13.73 -15.47
CA ALA A 101 -7.01 -14.61 -15.14
C ALA A 101 -7.40 -16.10 -15.20
N ARG A 102 -8.60 -16.45 -14.70
CA ARG A 102 -9.14 -17.82 -14.79
C ARG A 102 -9.34 -18.25 -16.24
N ARG A 103 -9.95 -17.37 -17.07
CA ARG A 103 -10.16 -17.66 -18.51
C ARG A 103 -8.86 -17.80 -19.27
N ALA A 104 -7.85 -17.00 -18.94
CA ALA A 104 -6.53 -17.03 -19.55
C ALA A 104 -5.64 -18.20 -19.08
N GLY A 105 -6.10 -18.98 -18.09
CA GLY A 105 -5.30 -20.08 -17.55
C GLY A 105 -4.09 -19.63 -16.71
N VAL A 106 -4.15 -18.45 -16.11
CA VAL A 106 -3.09 -17.93 -15.21
C VAL A 106 -2.86 -18.92 -14.07
N ARG A 107 -1.62 -19.36 -13.90
CA ARG A 107 -1.26 -20.39 -12.91
C ARG A 107 -1.28 -19.88 -11.48
N ARG A 108 -0.81 -18.67 -11.25
CA ARG A 108 -0.70 -18.10 -9.90
C ARG A 108 -0.87 -16.59 -9.88
N VAL A 109 -1.55 -16.08 -8.87
CA VAL A 109 -1.76 -14.64 -8.64
C VAL A 109 -1.25 -14.26 -7.25
N LEU A 110 -0.47 -13.19 -7.15
CA LEU A 110 -0.23 -12.53 -5.88
C LEU A 110 -1.13 -11.29 -5.80
N HIS A 111 -2.02 -11.27 -4.81
CA HIS A 111 -2.85 -10.10 -4.50
C HIS A 111 -2.17 -9.23 -3.44
N VAL A 112 -1.88 -7.97 -3.79
CA VAL A 112 -1.40 -6.99 -2.82
C VAL A 112 -2.59 -6.42 -2.05
N SER A 113 -2.79 -6.94 -0.84
CA SER A 113 -3.73 -6.42 0.15
C SER A 113 -3.08 -5.27 0.96
N SER A 114 -3.33 -5.20 2.24
CA SER A 114 -2.77 -4.21 3.17
C SER A 114 -2.96 -4.67 4.61
N ILE A 115 -2.14 -4.20 5.55
CA ILE A 115 -2.44 -4.30 6.98
C ILE A 115 -3.82 -3.71 7.33
N ALA A 116 -4.33 -2.77 6.53
CA ALA A 116 -5.68 -2.24 6.68
C ALA A 116 -6.78 -3.32 6.56
N ALA A 117 -6.57 -4.35 5.73
CA ALA A 117 -7.49 -5.49 5.62
C ALA A 117 -7.39 -6.47 6.81
N VAL A 118 -6.27 -6.45 7.53
CA VAL A 118 -6.10 -7.20 8.79
C VAL A 118 -6.91 -6.52 9.90
N GLY A 119 -6.86 -5.20 9.98
CA GLY A 119 -7.47 -4.37 11.01
C GLY A 119 -6.42 -3.55 11.75
N TYR A 120 -6.83 -2.58 12.56
CA TYR A 120 -5.94 -1.69 13.29
C TYR A 120 -5.92 -2.03 14.78
N PRO A 121 -4.87 -2.72 15.28
CA PRO A 121 -4.77 -3.08 16.70
C PRO A 121 -4.53 -1.86 17.61
N ALA A 122 -4.89 -1.98 18.86
CA ALA A 122 -4.46 -1.06 19.90
C ALA A 122 -3.18 -1.59 20.59
N GLY A 123 -2.14 -1.87 19.79
CA GLY A 123 -0.90 -2.50 20.25
C GLY A 123 -0.27 -3.29 19.11
N GLU A 124 0.07 -4.56 19.31
CA GLU A 124 0.68 -5.40 18.30
C GLU A 124 -0.23 -6.58 17.91
N ALA A 125 -0.35 -6.85 16.61
CA ALA A 125 -1.16 -7.94 16.07
C ALA A 125 -0.41 -8.76 15.01
N ASP A 126 -1.04 -9.84 14.57
CA ASP A 126 -0.59 -10.69 13.46
C ASP A 126 -1.75 -11.00 12.49
N GLU A 127 -1.55 -11.93 11.58
CA GLU A 127 -2.52 -12.33 10.57
C GLU A 127 -3.82 -12.94 11.15
N HIS A 128 -3.83 -13.38 12.40
CA HIS A 128 -4.99 -14.00 13.09
C HIS A 128 -5.91 -12.97 13.75
N MET A 129 -5.52 -11.69 13.77
CA MET A 129 -6.35 -10.64 14.34
C MET A 129 -7.77 -10.65 13.79
N ALA A 130 -8.77 -10.59 14.68
CA ALA A 130 -10.15 -10.38 14.28
C ALA A 130 -10.31 -8.98 13.67
N TYR A 131 -10.92 -8.92 12.47
CA TYR A 131 -11.12 -7.66 11.77
C TYR A 131 -12.03 -6.71 12.54
N ASN A 132 -11.54 -5.54 12.87
CA ASN A 132 -12.22 -4.54 13.70
C ASN A 132 -12.75 -3.33 12.90
N GLY A 133 -13.03 -3.51 11.60
CA GLY A 133 -13.45 -2.43 10.70
C GLY A 133 -14.71 -1.70 11.14
N ALA A 134 -15.64 -2.37 11.84
CA ALA A 134 -16.86 -1.74 12.35
C ALA A 134 -16.56 -0.53 13.28
N ALA A 135 -15.36 -0.48 13.88
CA ALA A 135 -14.93 0.62 14.74
C ALA A 135 -14.43 1.86 13.99
N PHE A 136 -14.31 1.82 12.65
CA PHE A 136 -13.71 2.88 11.84
C PHE A 136 -14.52 3.17 10.57
N LYS A 137 -14.71 4.45 10.25
CA LYS A 137 -15.26 4.91 8.97
C LYS A 137 -14.11 5.23 8.01
N LEU A 138 -13.40 4.19 7.54
CA LEU A 138 -12.25 4.30 6.66
C LEU A 138 -12.48 3.44 5.41
N ALA A 139 -12.93 4.08 4.34
CA ALA A 139 -13.32 3.42 3.09
C ALA A 139 -12.20 2.54 2.52
N TYR A 140 -10.93 2.99 2.61
CA TYR A 140 -9.79 2.19 2.18
C TYR A 140 -9.69 0.86 2.93
N MET A 141 -9.77 0.88 4.26
CA MET A 141 -9.75 -0.32 5.11
C MET A 141 -10.82 -1.33 4.69
N HIS A 142 -12.05 -0.84 4.52
CA HIS A 142 -13.18 -1.69 4.13
C HIS A 142 -13.03 -2.24 2.70
N SER A 143 -12.55 -1.41 1.75
CA SER A 143 -12.35 -1.87 0.36
C SER A 143 -11.29 -2.94 0.24
N LYS A 144 -10.16 -2.81 0.98
CA LYS A 144 -9.10 -3.83 0.99
C LYS A 144 -9.57 -5.13 1.66
N ARG A 145 -10.35 -5.04 2.75
CA ARG A 145 -10.95 -6.21 3.39
C ARG A 145 -11.92 -6.93 2.46
N ALA A 146 -12.83 -6.19 1.83
CA ALA A 146 -13.81 -6.76 0.90
C ALA A 146 -13.13 -7.41 -0.33
N ALA A 147 -12.08 -6.78 -0.86
CA ALA A 147 -11.28 -7.37 -1.94
C ALA A 147 -10.63 -8.70 -1.51
N GLU A 148 -10.02 -8.74 -0.33
CA GLU A 148 -9.40 -9.95 0.22
C GLU A 148 -10.42 -11.08 0.44
N GLU A 149 -11.64 -10.77 0.86
CA GLU A 149 -12.73 -11.74 1.00
C GLU A 149 -13.13 -12.35 -0.36
N ARG A 150 -13.18 -11.54 -1.42
CA ARG A 150 -13.40 -12.02 -2.79
C ARG A 150 -12.25 -12.89 -3.27
N VAL A 151 -11.00 -12.47 -3.05
CA VAL A 151 -9.81 -13.29 -3.36
C VAL A 151 -9.88 -14.67 -2.71
N ARG A 152 -10.24 -14.74 -1.42
CA ARG A 152 -10.41 -16.02 -0.70
C ARG A 152 -11.56 -16.89 -1.27
N GLN A 153 -12.60 -16.26 -1.84
CA GLN A 153 -13.63 -16.98 -2.56
C GLN A 153 -13.05 -17.66 -3.80
N PHE A 154 -12.27 -16.95 -4.63
CA PHE A 154 -11.60 -17.53 -5.80
C PHE A 154 -10.61 -18.65 -5.42
N CYS A 155 -9.94 -18.54 -4.27
CA CYS A 155 -9.09 -19.64 -3.77
C CYS A 155 -9.92 -20.90 -3.48
N ARG A 156 -11.09 -20.76 -2.82
CA ARG A 156 -12.00 -21.91 -2.58
C ARG A 156 -12.55 -22.51 -3.87
N GLU A 157 -12.60 -21.75 -4.93
CA GLU A 157 -13.02 -22.16 -6.28
C GLU A 157 -11.85 -22.72 -7.12
N GLY A 158 -10.67 -22.94 -6.52
CA GLY A 158 -9.53 -23.62 -7.11
C GLY A 158 -8.48 -22.74 -7.78
N MET A 159 -8.55 -21.39 -7.68
CA MET A 159 -7.46 -20.53 -8.13
C MET A 159 -6.32 -20.47 -7.11
N ASP A 160 -5.07 -20.57 -7.58
CA ASP A 160 -3.89 -20.40 -6.73
C ASP A 160 -3.58 -18.90 -6.55
N ILE A 161 -4.03 -18.34 -5.42
CA ILE A 161 -3.82 -16.92 -5.08
C ILE A 161 -3.20 -16.79 -3.71
N VAL A 162 -2.12 -16.04 -3.61
CA VAL A 162 -1.44 -15.68 -2.35
C VAL A 162 -1.65 -14.20 -2.04
N ILE A 163 -1.62 -13.83 -0.76
CA ILE A 163 -1.98 -12.48 -0.32
C ILE A 163 -0.82 -11.85 0.45
N ALA A 164 -0.29 -10.75 -0.08
CA ALA A 164 0.69 -9.91 0.64
C ALA A 164 -0.03 -8.73 1.31
N CYS A 165 0.23 -8.50 2.59
CA CYS A 165 -0.32 -7.41 3.38
C CYS A 165 0.80 -6.46 3.83
N PRO A 166 1.24 -5.52 2.97
CA PRO A 166 2.24 -4.54 3.35
C PRO A 166 1.76 -3.62 4.48
N SER A 167 2.68 -3.23 5.35
CA SER A 167 2.52 -2.11 6.27
C SER A 167 2.66 -0.76 5.53
N ALA A 168 2.77 0.36 6.25
CA ALA A 168 2.93 1.66 5.63
C ALA A 168 4.22 1.73 4.80
N VAL A 169 4.07 1.88 3.49
CA VAL A 169 5.19 1.88 2.55
C VAL A 169 5.82 3.26 2.50
N ILE A 170 7.11 3.35 2.85
CA ILE A 170 7.94 4.56 2.72
C ILE A 170 9.06 4.21 1.74
N ALA A 171 8.95 4.70 0.51
CA ALA A 171 9.82 4.32 -0.58
C ALA A 171 9.86 5.41 -1.68
N PRO A 172 10.89 5.47 -2.52
CA PRO A 172 10.88 6.24 -3.76
C PRO A 172 9.66 5.89 -4.63
N HIS A 173 9.24 6.82 -5.46
CA HIS A 173 8.06 6.71 -6.33
C HIS A 173 6.71 6.55 -5.60
N CYS A 174 6.68 6.70 -4.26
CA CYS A 174 5.43 6.77 -3.52
C CYS A 174 4.68 8.07 -3.80
N ASP A 175 3.34 7.97 -3.71
CA ASP A 175 2.45 9.10 -4.00
C ASP A 175 2.79 10.32 -3.13
N VAL A 176 3.12 11.43 -3.81
CA VAL A 176 3.38 12.75 -3.20
C VAL A 176 2.10 13.58 -2.97
N VAL A 177 0.95 13.06 -3.39
CA VAL A 177 -0.34 13.74 -3.22
C VAL A 177 -1.07 13.25 -1.98
N HIS A 178 -1.04 11.95 -1.67
CA HIS A 178 -1.82 11.34 -0.60
C HIS A 178 -1.02 10.48 0.38
N GLY A 179 0.10 9.89 -0.08
CA GLY A 179 0.90 8.93 0.68
C GLY A 179 1.98 9.53 1.58
N TRP A 180 2.92 8.69 2.01
CA TRP A 180 4.05 9.11 2.87
C TRP A 180 5.00 10.09 2.19
N GLY A 181 5.09 10.08 0.86
CA GLY A 181 5.78 11.11 0.10
C GLY A 181 5.21 12.50 0.36
N LYS A 182 3.87 12.62 0.46
CA LYS A 182 3.20 13.88 0.83
C LYS A 182 3.51 14.30 2.26
N VAL A 183 3.53 13.36 3.21
CA VAL A 183 3.88 13.65 4.61
C VAL A 183 5.31 14.20 4.69
N MET A 184 6.26 13.60 3.98
CA MET A 184 7.65 14.09 3.93
C MET A 184 7.76 15.46 3.26
N LEU A 185 6.99 15.71 2.21
CA LEU A 185 6.93 17.02 1.56
C LEU A 185 6.34 18.10 2.48
N ASP A 186 5.24 17.77 3.20
CA ASP A 186 4.63 18.69 4.18
C ASP A 186 5.57 18.97 5.36
N LEU A 187 6.33 17.97 5.80
CA LEU A 187 7.36 18.15 6.83
C LEU A 187 8.44 19.12 6.35
N ARG A 188 8.97 18.95 5.12
CA ARG A 188 9.95 19.83 4.51
C ARG A 188 9.43 21.27 4.40
N GLN A 189 8.17 21.44 4.04
CA GLN A 189 7.50 22.75 3.90
C GLN A 189 7.00 23.31 5.25
N ARG A 190 7.30 22.65 6.37
CA ARG A 190 6.86 23.02 7.73
C ARG A 190 5.35 23.18 7.87
N ARG A 191 4.57 22.38 7.14
CA ARG A 191 3.10 22.39 7.15
C ARG A 191 2.48 21.44 8.15
N LEU A 192 3.28 20.58 8.79
CA LEU A 192 2.78 19.63 9.78
C LEU A 192 2.70 20.31 11.15
N PRO A 193 1.50 20.40 11.75
CA PRO A 193 1.28 21.16 12.98
C PRO A 193 1.78 20.44 14.25
N PHE A 194 1.85 19.10 14.21
CA PHE A 194 2.22 18.29 15.38
C PHE A 194 2.73 16.91 14.98
N ILE A 195 3.39 16.23 15.92
CA ILE A 195 3.71 14.80 15.83
C ILE A 195 2.58 14.02 16.50
N PRO A 196 1.96 13.02 15.84
CA PRO A 196 0.96 12.17 16.49
C PRO A 196 1.54 11.40 17.68
N PRO A 197 0.75 11.11 18.75
CA PRO A 197 1.27 10.41 19.92
C PRO A 197 1.39 8.90 19.78
N GLY A 198 0.87 8.31 18.71
CA GLY A 198 0.90 6.87 18.45
C GLY A 198 2.14 6.40 17.71
N GLY A 199 2.01 5.24 17.05
CA GLY A 199 3.05 4.64 16.25
C GLY A 199 2.50 3.77 15.12
N ILE A 200 3.36 3.38 14.20
CA ILE A 200 2.98 2.69 12.98
C ILE A 200 4.03 1.66 12.57
N ALA A 201 3.55 0.57 11.95
CA ALA A 201 4.40 -0.36 11.24
C ALA A 201 4.76 0.19 9.87
N VAL A 202 6.04 0.16 9.50
CA VAL A 202 6.57 0.69 8.23
C VAL A 202 7.39 -0.35 7.48
N ILE A 203 7.46 -0.18 6.15
CA ILE A 203 8.29 -1.01 5.27
C ILE A 203 8.91 -0.15 4.16
N GLY A 204 10.19 -0.37 3.88
CA GLY A 204 10.90 0.25 2.75
C GLY A 204 10.76 -0.56 1.46
N ALA A 205 11.27 0.00 0.34
CA ALA A 205 11.11 -0.59 -0.98
C ALA A 205 11.79 -1.96 -1.11
N GLU A 206 13.02 -2.08 -0.62
CA GLU A 206 13.82 -3.30 -0.75
C GLU A 206 13.20 -4.48 0.00
N ASP A 207 12.88 -4.28 1.29
CA ASP A 207 12.24 -5.30 2.11
C ASP A 207 10.85 -5.68 1.55
N LEU A 208 10.10 -4.68 1.04
CA LEU A 208 8.78 -4.91 0.46
C LEU A 208 8.85 -5.81 -0.77
N VAL A 209 9.76 -5.52 -1.68
CA VAL A 209 9.96 -6.31 -2.89
C VAL A 209 10.43 -7.71 -2.53
N GLN A 210 11.43 -7.84 -1.65
CA GLN A 210 11.89 -9.14 -1.18
C GLN A 210 10.76 -9.97 -0.58
N GLY A 211 9.90 -9.34 0.25
CA GLY A 211 8.76 -10.01 0.86
C GLY A 211 7.69 -10.41 -0.16
N VAL A 212 7.34 -9.53 -1.10
CA VAL A 212 6.34 -9.80 -2.15
C VAL A 212 6.79 -10.96 -3.05
N LEU A 213 8.06 -10.96 -3.48
CA LEU A 213 8.61 -12.05 -4.29
C LEU A 213 8.63 -13.37 -3.49
N ALA A 214 9.03 -13.33 -2.23
CA ALA A 214 9.02 -14.52 -1.37
C ALA A 214 7.60 -15.09 -1.15
N VAL A 215 6.59 -14.20 -1.00
CA VAL A 215 5.18 -14.62 -0.91
C VAL A 215 4.69 -15.22 -2.22
N MET A 216 5.06 -14.66 -3.38
CA MET A 216 4.72 -15.24 -4.68
C MET A 216 5.33 -16.61 -4.84
N ASP A 217 6.60 -16.77 -4.49
CA ASP A 217 7.35 -18.01 -4.71
C ASP A 217 6.92 -19.14 -3.76
N LYS A 218 6.68 -18.83 -2.46
CA LYS A 218 6.53 -19.83 -1.39
C LYS A 218 5.23 -19.74 -0.59
N GLY A 219 4.42 -18.70 -0.80
CA GLY A 219 3.17 -18.51 -0.07
C GLY A 219 2.17 -19.64 -0.34
N ARG A 220 1.33 -19.95 0.64
CA ARG A 220 0.26 -20.95 0.50
C ARG A 220 -1.00 -20.26 -0.01
N CYS A 221 -1.70 -20.93 -0.94
CA CYS A 221 -2.96 -20.44 -1.51
C CYS A 221 -3.97 -20.04 -0.41
N GLY A 222 -4.59 -18.86 -0.58
CA GLY A 222 -5.57 -18.32 0.35
C GLY A 222 -4.98 -17.69 1.64
N GLU A 223 -3.69 -17.90 1.88
CA GLU A 223 -3.01 -17.37 3.07
C GLU A 223 -2.54 -15.93 2.86
N ARG A 224 -2.67 -15.11 3.90
CA ARG A 224 -2.12 -13.75 3.93
C ARG A 224 -0.84 -13.69 4.74
N TYR A 225 0.07 -12.81 4.33
CA TYR A 225 1.37 -12.59 4.94
C TYR A 225 1.58 -11.09 5.19
N ILE A 226 1.75 -10.71 6.45
CA ILE A 226 2.07 -9.33 6.82
C ILE A 226 3.54 -9.08 6.50
N LEU A 227 3.80 -8.02 5.73
CA LEU A 227 5.14 -7.57 5.37
C LEU A 227 5.39 -6.20 6.02
N SER A 228 6.30 -6.17 7.00
CA SER A 228 6.70 -4.98 7.72
C SER A 228 8.17 -5.07 8.12
N SER A 229 8.92 -3.98 7.97
CA SER A 229 10.31 -3.91 8.43
C SER A 229 10.40 -3.58 9.91
N LEU A 230 9.68 -2.53 10.35
CA LEU A 230 9.83 -1.93 11.67
C LEU A 230 8.47 -1.50 12.23
N ASN A 231 8.33 -1.58 13.56
CA ASN A 231 7.30 -0.89 14.34
C ASN A 231 7.97 0.33 14.99
N VAL A 232 7.53 1.54 14.66
CA VAL A 232 8.14 2.79 15.13
C VAL A 232 7.09 3.75 15.66
N SER A 233 7.45 4.56 16.67
CA SER A 233 6.62 5.69 17.07
C SER A 233 6.62 6.77 15.99
N TYR A 234 5.56 7.57 15.92
CA TYR A 234 5.56 8.71 15.01
C TYR A 234 6.68 9.71 15.33
N ARG A 235 7.12 9.80 16.61
CA ARG A 235 8.27 10.64 16.96
C ARG A 235 9.55 10.14 16.30
N GLU A 236 9.88 8.86 16.42
CA GLU A 236 11.06 8.29 15.76
C GLU A 236 11.00 8.48 14.26
N LEU A 237 9.83 8.23 13.66
CA LEU A 237 9.61 8.38 12.21
C LEU A 237 9.82 9.82 11.75
N PHE A 238 9.21 10.82 12.41
CA PHE A 238 9.31 12.22 12.03
C PHE A 238 10.70 12.79 12.30
N THR A 239 11.36 12.37 13.39
CA THR A 239 12.76 12.73 13.64
C THR A 239 13.69 12.17 12.55
N GLY A 240 13.50 10.91 12.15
CA GLY A 240 14.23 10.29 11.02
C GLY A 240 14.01 11.04 9.70
N MET A 241 12.76 11.34 9.37
CA MET A 241 12.39 12.11 8.18
C MET A 241 12.99 13.53 8.20
N GLY A 242 12.91 14.22 9.35
CA GLY A 242 13.49 15.56 9.52
C GLY A 242 14.98 15.58 9.29
N ARG A 243 15.73 14.61 9.85
CA ARG A 243 17.17 14.46 9.61
C ARG A 243 17.49 14.21 8.14
N ALA A 244 16.74 13.30 7.49
CA ALA A 244 16.97 12.95 6.09
C ALA A 244 16.65 14.11 5.11
N LEU A 245 15.71 15.00 5.48
CA LEU A 245 15.33 16.18 4.69
C LEU A 245 16.09 17.46 5.07
N GLY A 246 16.92 17.43 6.13
CA GLY A 246 17.62 18.61 6.62
C GLY A 246 16.70 19.67 7.26
N VAL A 247 15.57 19.26 7.84
CA VAL A 247 14.58 20.16 8.46
C VAL A 247 14.22 19.69 9.87
N PRO A 248 13.86 20.60 10.79
CA PRO A 248 13.40 20.21 12.11
C PRO A 248 12.01 19.57 12.03
N GLU A 249 11.78 18.56 12.88
CA GLU A 249 10.44 18.01 13.12
C GLU A 249 9.52 19.00 13.85
N PRO A 250 8.19 18.81 13.80
CA PRO A 250 7.24 19.61 14.58
C PRO A 250 7.57 19.52 16.08
N ARG A 251 7.55 20.67 16.77
CA ARG A 251 7.90 20.73 18.21
C ARG A 251 6.83 20.17 19.13
N TRP A 252 5.56 20.26 18.71
CA TRP A 252 4.45 19.85 19.54
C TRP A 252 4.07 18.40 19.30
N GLN A 253 3.87 17.67 20.40
CA GLN A 253 3.28 16.33 20.40
C GLN A 253 2.17 16.32 21.48
N PRO A 254 0.90 16.28 21.07
CA PRO A 254 -0.20 16.24 22.03
C PRO A 254 -0.14 14.95 22.85
N ALA A 255 -0.57 15.04 24.10
CA ALA A 255 -0.82 13.84 24.89
C ALA A 255 -1.96 13.02 24.25
N GLY A 256 -1.95 11.72 24.41
CA GLY A 256 -3.01 10.84 23.87
C GLY A 256 -4.41 11.21 24.39
N SER A 257 -4.52 11.71 25.63
CA SER A 257 -5.75 12.24 26.22
C SER A 257 -6.26 13.48 25.46
N THR A 258 -5.36 14.41 25.14
CA THR A 258 -5.70 15.61 24.36
C THR A 258 -6.24 15.26 22.98
N LEU A 259 -5.59 14.29 22.30
CA LEU A 259 -6.06 13.83 20.99
C LEU A 259 -7.44 13.17 21.08
N LYS A 260 -7.73 12.39 22.14
CA LYS A 260 -9.06 11.82 22.38
C LYS A 260 -10.15 12.88 22.49
N TRP A 261 -9.88 13.99 23.19
CA TRP A 261 -10.82 15.11 23.31
C TRP A 261 -11.04 15.80 21.94
N ILE A 262 -9.98 16.00 21.16
CA ILE A 262 -10.11 16.57 19.79
C ILE A 262 -10.95 15.64 18.92
N VAL A 263 -10.71 14.33 18.96
CA VAL A 263 -11.51 13.32 18.24
C VAL A 263 -12.98 13.37 18.65
N ALA A 264 -13.28 13.44 19.95
CA ALA A 264 -14.65 13.52 20.44
C ALA A 264 -15.39 14.78 19.95
N LEU A 265 -14.68 15.92 19.91
CA LEU A 265 -15.23 17.20 19.43
C LEU A 265 -15.49 17.18 17.91
N LEU A 266 -14.64 16.49 17.12
CA LEU A 266 -14.77 16.42 15.66
C LEU A 266 -15.79 15.36 15.18
N ARG A 267 -16.14 14.40 16.03
CA ARG A 267 -17.02 13.27 15.67
C ARG A 267 -18.39 13.67 15.08
N PRO A 268 -19.07 14.74 15.54
CA PRO A 268 -20.32 15.21 14.91
C PRO A 268 -20.10 15.66 13.46
N LEU A 269 -18.90 16.16 13.11
CA LEU A 269 -18.58 16.61 11.75
C LEU A 269 -18.29 15.46 10.78
N ASP A 270 -18.14 14.23 11.28
CA ASP A 270 -17.92 13.03 10.44
C ASP A 270 -19.11 12.73 9.52
N LEU A 271 -20.28 13.29 9.75
CA LEU A 271 -21.42 13.24 8.82
C LEU A 271 -21.10 13.93 7.49
N LEU A 272 -20.20 14.94 7.52
CA LEU A 272 -19.78 15.68 6.33
C LEU A 272 -18.65 14.98 5.57
N THR A 273 -17.95 13.98 6.16
CA THR A 273 -16.81 13.32 5.53
C THR A 273 -17.17 12.48 4.30
N SER A 274 -18.42 12.05 4.20
CA SER A 274 -18.96 11.36 3.02
C SER A 274 -19.19 12.28 1.82
N ILE A 275 -19.28 13.58 2.06
CA ILE A 275 -19.58 14.62 1.05
C ILE A 275 -18.33 15.45 0.76
N ILE A 276 -17.58 15.83 1.80
CA ILE A 276 -16.41 16.71 1.69
C ILE A 276 -15.14 15.86 1.84
N PRO A 277 -14.11 16.05 0.99
CA PRO A 277 -12.86 15.31 1.07
C PRO A 277 -11.98 15.80 2.23
N LEU A 278 -12.40 15.53 3.47
CA LEU A 278 -11.62 15.83 4.66
C LEU A 278 -10.49 14.81 4.85
N ARG A 279 -9.24 15.27 4.83
CA ARG A 279 -8.04 14.42 5.04
C ARG A 279 -7.88 13.94 6.48
N LEU A 280 -8.38 14.71 7.45
CA LEU A 280 -8.29 14.42 8.88
C LEU A 280 -9.70 14.25 9.45
N SER A 281 -10.29 13.08 9.25
CA SER A 281 -11.52 12.69 9.96
C SER A 281 -11.20 12.30 11.40
N ALA A 282 -12.22 12.23 12.26
CA ALA A 282 -12.06 11.78 13.64
C ALA A 282 -11.42 10.38 13.72
N ASP A 283 -11.76 9.48 12.81
CA ASP A 283 -11.19 8.13 12.78
C ASP A 283 -9.73 8.10 12.31
N VAL A 284 -9.32 8.99 11.39
CA VAL A 284 -7.90 9.16 11.03
C VAL A 284 -7.11 9.68 12.23
N LEU A 285 -7.61 10.70 12.93
CA LEU A 285 -6.97 11.22 14.14
C LEU A 285 -6.90 10.18 15.25
N ARG A 286 -7.97 9.39 15.42
CA ARG A 286 -7.98 8.27 16.36
C ARG A 286 -6.88 7.25 16.03
N LEU A 287 -6.74 6.89 14.75
CA LEU A 287 -5.70 5.96 14.28
C LEU A 287 -4.29 6.51 14.55
N LEU A 288 -4.07 7.81 14.32
CA LEU A 288 -2.80 8.48 14.62
C LEU A 288 -2.45 8.50 16.11
N GLY A 289 -3.45 8.34 16.99
CA GLY A 289 -3.26 8.21 18.45
C GLY A 289 -3.00 6.79 18.93
N MET A 290 -3.03 5.78 18.05
CA MET A 290 -2.84 4.37 18.39
C MET A 290 -1.44 3.89 17.99
N ASN A 291 -0.95 2.87 18.70
CA ASN A 291 0.21 2.09 18.26
C ASN A 291 -0.30 0.96 17.37
N VAL A 292 -0.14 1.12 16.05
CA VAL A 292 -0.60 0.17 15.04
C VAL A 292 0.59 -0.66 14.58
N TYR A 293 0.91 -1.67 15.35
CA TYR A 293 2.08 -2.52 15.19
C TYR A 293 1.72 -3.93 14.75
N TYR A 294 2.63 -4.57 14.01
CA TYR A 294 2.40 -5.92 13.50
C TYR A 294 3.63 -6.80 13.66
N ARG A 295 3.37 -8.08 13.92
CA ARG A 295 4.36 -9.16 13.88
C ARG A 295 4.43 -9.75 12.47
N THR A 296 5.63 -10.07 12.04
CA THR A 296 5.88 -10.70 10.74
C THR A 296 6.36 -12.15 10.88
N HIS A 297 6.07 -12.77 12.01
CA HIS A 297 6.58 -14.09 12.35
C HIS A 297 6.19 -15.16 11.31
N LYS A 298 4.94 -15.16 10.87
CA LYS A 298 4.44 -16.05 9.84
C LYS A 298 5.19 -15.89 8.51
N ALA A 299 5.37 -14.65 8.05
CA ALA A 299 6.11 -14.38 6.82
C ALA A 299 7.57 -14.81 6.94
N ARG A 300 8.22 -14.58 8.09
CA ARG A 300 9.59 -15.04 8.36
C ARG A 300 9.72 -16.55 8.29
N GLN A 301 8.84 -17.28 8.94
CA GLN A 301 8.91 -18.73 9.04
C GLN A 301 8.50 -19.46 7.75
N GLN A 302 7.41 -19.01 7.11
CA GLN A 302 6.81 -19.78 6.01
C GLN A 302 7.35 -19.40 4.64
N VAL A 303 7.75 -18.13 4.43
CA VAL A 303 8.24 -17.67 3.12
C VAL A 303 9.67 -17.14 3.17
N GLY A 304 10.30 -17.07 4.33
CA GLY A 304 11.68 -16.60 4.49
C GLY A 304 11.82 -15.09 4.36
N PHE A 305 10.78 -14.32 4.70
CA PHE A 305 10.85 -12.87 4.73
C PHE A 305 11.85 -12.42 5.80
N ALA A 306 12.89 -11.69 5.41
CA ALA A 306 13.95 -11.24 6.31
C ALA A 306 14.24 -9.75 6.08
N PRO A 307 13.40 -8.84 6.64
CA PRO A 307 13.60 -7.41 6.46
C PRO A 307 14.92 -6.96 7.09
N ARG A 308 15.64 -6.06 6.40
CA ARG A 308 16.97 -5.59 6.77
C ARG A 308 17.09 -4.07 6.81
N GLN A 309 16.16 -3.35 6.18
CA GLN A 309 16.24 -1.89 6.12
C GLN A 309 16.02 -1.27 7.49
N SER A 310 16.95 -0.41 7.91
CA SER A 310 16.77 0.45 9.08
C SER A 310 15.83 1.61 8.76
N LEU A 311 15.31 2.28 9.79
CA LEU A 311 14.48 3.47 9.62
C LEU A 311 15.23 4.56 8.84
N GLU A 312 16.50 4.74 9.13
CA GLU A 312 17.36 5.74 8.46
C GLU A 312 17.51 5.43 6.97
N GLN A 313 17.69 4.16 6.60
CA GLN A 313 17.80 3.75 5.19
C GLN A 313 16.51 4.05 4.42
N LEU A 314 15.37 3.57 4.89
CA LEU A 314 14.09 3.73 4.17
C LEU A 314 13.64 5.21 4.05
N VAL A 315 13.82 6.03 5.10
CA VAL A 315 13.49 7.45 5.00
C VAL A 315 14.52 8.21 4.18
N GLY A 316 15.81 7.84 4.26
CA GLY A 316 16.90 8.46 3.51
C GLY A 316 16.77 8.23 2.00
N GLU A 317 16.43 7.02 1.55
CA GLU A 317 16.16 6.72 0.13
C GLU A 317 15.00 7.57 -0.41
N THR A 318 13.90 7.64 0.35
CA THR A 318 12.74 8.41 -0.05
C THR A 318 13.03 9.91 -0.08
N ALA A 319 13.80 10.42 0.90
CA ALA A 319 14.20 11.82 0.95
C ALA A 319 15.09 12.20 -0.25
N ARG A 320 16.10 11.39 -0.57
CA ARG A 320 16.95 11.63 -1.76
C ARG A 320 16.15 11.69 -3.05
N TRP A 321 15.20 10.77 -3.22
CA TRP A 321 14.33 10.77 -4.38
C TRP A 321 13.43 12.04 -4.46
N LEU A 322 12.85 12.47 -3.34
CA LEU A 322 12.03 13.69 -3.28
C LEU A 322 12.84 14.95 -3.59
N LEU A 323 14.08 15.04 -3.07
CA LEU A 323 14.97 16.17 -3.29
C LEU A 323 15.38 16.28 -4.76
N ALA A 324 15.83 15.17 -5.36
CA ALA A 324 16.20 15.12 -6.78
C ALA A 324 15.05 15.50 -7.71
N ARG A 325 13.81 15.10 -7.39
CA ARG A 325 12.63 15.46 -8.18
C ARG A 325 12.34 16.96 -8.17
N GLN A 326 12.51 17.62 -7.03
CA GLN A 326 12.24 19.06 -6.91
C GLN A 326 13.31 19.93 -7.60
N GLU A 327 14.53 19.42 -7.74
CA GLU A 327 15.58 20.08 -8.54
C GLU A 327 15.30 20.06 -10.04
N ILE A 328 14.52 19.08 -10.51
CA ILE A 328 14.11 18.96 -11.91
C ILE A 328 12.89 19.83 -12.23
N GLU A 329 12.01 20.08 -11.23
CA GLU A 329 10.78 20.87 -11.39
C GLU A 329 11.00 22.39 -11.19
N GLN A 330 12.23 22.85 -10.84
CA GLN A 330 12.68 24.24 -10.79
C GLN A 330 13.44 24.62 -12.06
#